data_5a4305452f4dc631b451cb43ef4bcdf1
#
_entry.id   5a4305452f4dc631b451cb43ef4bcdf1
#
_cell.length_a   1.000
_cell.length_b   1.000
_cell.length_c   1.000
_cell.angle_alpha   90.00
_cell.angle_beta   90.00
_cell.angle_gamma   90.00
#
_symmetry.space_group_name_H-M   'P 1'
#
loop_
_entity.id
_entity.type
_entity.pdbx_description
1 polymer ?
#
loop_
_entity_poly.entity_id
_entity_poly.type
_entity_poly.pdbx_seq_one_letter_code
_entity_poly.pdbx_strand_id
1 'polypeptide(L)'
;TKDTKEAVASARSLNLNVALFPQPRFTTDANEFWKSAPRDSAWWDNWFNHYRAFAVNFADMATRSDAQTVILGGDWIAPALPNGKLADGTPSGVPADAEARWLTIVAEVRQHFAGPVLFALPYTNTDVQPPISLLKSTDGMYLLWFAKLTDTNPPDKAAMTAEIGRLLDENIFPVHSQVGKPVILGLSYPSASGSASGCLPRPGGGCLDWTALNRPNPDITTISLNLQQQFDIYDAFLNAINGRTWVSGIVSRGYFPPAALQDKSASVHGKPAADLLWFWFPRLLGNVK
;
A
#
# COMPACT_ATOMS: atom_id res chain seq x y z
N THR A 1 -8.48 -18.57 -8.10
CA THR A 1 -8.76 -19.01 -9.48
C THR A 1 -7.64 -19.90 -9.99
N LYS A 2 -7.85 -20.60 -11.12
CA LYS A 2 -6.82 -21.40 -11.78
C LYS A 2 -5.60 -20.54 -12.10
N ASP A 3 -5.81 -19.36 -12.66
CA ASP A 3 -4.77 -18.40 -13.04
C ASP A 3 -3.93 -17.95 -11.82
N THR A 4 -4.55 -17.74 -10.68
CA THR A 4 -3.83 -17.36 -9.44
C THR A 4 -2.88 -18.49 -9.01
N LYS A 5 -3.35 -19.75 -9.03
CA LYS A 5 -2.53 -20.91 -8.68
C LYS A 5 -1.35 -21.09 -9.63
N GLU A 6 -1.56 -20.93 -10.92
CA GLU A 6 -0.51 -21.01 -11.95
C GLU A 6 0.52 -19.88 -11.77
N ALA A 7 0.07 -18.64 -11.51
CA ALA A 7 0.95 -17.51 -11.26
C ALA A 7 1.81 -17.71 -10.00
N VAL A 8 1.21 -18.18 -8.89
CA VAL A 8 1.94 -18.49 -7.65
C VAL A 8 2.96 -19.59 -7.91
N ALA A 9 2.57 -20.70 -8.57
CA ALA A 9 3.48 -21.80 -8.88
C ALA A 9 4.67 -21.34 -9.74
N SER A 10 4.41 -20.50 -10.74
CA SER A 10 5.45 -19.92 -11.60
C SER A 10 6.43 -19.06 -10.79
N ALA A 11 5.95 -18.18 -9.92
CA ALA A 11 6.80 -17.36 -9.08
C ALA A 11 7.64 -18.21 -8.10
N ARG A 12 7.03 -19.25 -7.51
CA ARG A 12 7.71 -20.19 -6.62
C ARG A 12 8.81 -20.98 -7.32
N SER A 13 8.60 -21.38 -8.56
CA SER A 13 9.64 -22.08 -9.35
C SER A 13 10.88 -21.21 -9.60
N LEU A 14 10.77 -19.90 -9.44
CA LEU A 14 11.86 -18.93 -9.48
C LEU A 14 12.41 -18.58 -8.08
N ASN A 15 12.06 -19.35 -7.05
CA ASN A 15 12.39 -19.10 -5.64
C ASN A 15 11.92 -17.73 -5.10
N LEU A 16 10.83 -17.19 -5.65
CA LEU A 16 10.21 -15.98 -5.14
C LEU A 16 9.22 -16.32 -4.02
N ASN A 17 9.23 -15.50 -2.97
CA ASN A 17 8.17 -15.51 -1.97
C ASN A 17 6.94 -14.80 -2.52
N VAL A 18 5.77 -15.39 -2.30
CA VAL A 18 4.51 -14.87 -2.85
C VAL A 18 3.57 -14.46 -1.72
N ALA A 19 3.14 -13.21 -1.75
CA ALA A 19 2.07 -12.71 -0.92
C ALA A 19 0.80 -12.52 -1.76
N LEU A 20 -0.33 -13.01 -1.28
CA LEU A 20 -1.64 -12.66 -1.86
C LEU A 20 -2.15 -11.40 -1.18
N PHE A 21 -2.36 -10.36 -1.98
CA PHE A 21 -2.93 -9.09 -1.57
C PHE A 21 -4.24 -8.84 -2.31
N PRO A 22 -5.36 -9.43 -1.84
CA PRO A 22 -6.65 -9.31 -2.52
C PRO A 22 -7.19 -7.89 -2.41
N GLN A 23 -7.63 -7.34 -3.53
CA GLN A 23 -8.29 -6.04 -3.59
C GLN A 23 -9.71 -6.19 -4.10
N PRO A 24 -10.71 -5.60 -3.44
CA PRO A 24 -12.07 -5.55 -3.98
C PRO A 24 -12.09 -4.71 -5.25
N ARG A 25 -12.96 -5.07 -6.15
CA ARG A 25 -13.21 -4.27 -7.35
C ARG A 25 -14.44 -3.40 -7.10
N PHE A 26 -14.25 -2.10 -7.08
CA PHE A 26 -15.33 -1.13 -7.03
C PHE A 26 -15.88 -0.88 -8.43
N THR A 27 -17.18 -0.63 -8.54
CA THR A 27 -17.81 -0.24 -9.80
C THR A 27 -17.58 1.23 -10.13
N THR A 28 -17.23 2.02 -9.11
CA THR A 28 -16.85 3.44 -9.18
C THR A 28 -15.47 3.60 -8.54
N ASP A 29 -14.99 4.82 -8.40
CA ASP A 29 -13.86 5.12 -7.52
C ASP A 29 -14.18 4.73 -6.06
N ALA A 30 -13.19 4.27 -5.31
CA ALA A 30 -13.39 3.83 -3.93
C ALA A 30 -13.91 4.95 -3.01
N ASN A 31 -13.47 6.19 -3.23
CA ASN A 31 -13.93 7.34 -2.44
C ASN A 31 -15.40 7.65 -2.75
N GLU A 32 -15.80 7.56 -4.02
CA GLU A 32 -17.21 7.73 -4.43
C GLU A 32 -18.09 6.61 -3.88
N PHE A 33 -17.59 5.37 -3.86
CA PHE A 33 -18.30 4.26 -3.20
C PHE A 33 -18.54 4.57 -1.73
N TRP A 34 -17.51 4.97 -0.98
CA TRP A 34 -17.66 5.29 0.43
C TRP A 34 -18.57 6.47 0.69
N LYS A 35 -18.49 7.51 -0.15
CA LYS A 35 -19.31 8.71 -0.04
C LYS A 35 -20.80 8.43 -0.29
N SER A 36 -21.12 7.58 -1.27
CA SER A 36 -22.49 7.27 -1.66
C SER A 36 -23.15 6.16 -0.82
N ALA A 37 -22.35 5.38 -0.08
CA ALA A 37 -22.86 4.30 0.75
C ALA A 37 -23.79 4.81 1.88
N PRO A 38 -24.86 4.09 2.23
CA PRO A 38 -25.79 4.50 3.30
C PRO A 38 -25.11 4.59 4.68
N ARG A 39 -24.22 3.67 4.97
CA ARG A 39 -23.44 3.53 6.21
C ARG A 39 -24.29 3.51 7.48
N ASP A 40 -25.55 3.06 7.40
CA ASP A 40 -26.38 2.72 8.55
C ASP A 40 -25.93 1.38 9.19
N SER A 41 -26.50 1.03 10.33
CA SER A 41 -26.12 -0.19 11.07
C SER A 41 -26.27 -1.46 10.22
N ALA A 42 -27.37 -1.61 9.50
CA ALA A 42 -27.61 -2.79 8.66
C ALA A 42 -26.61 -2.88 7.50
N TRP A 43 -26.27 -1.73 6.91
CA TRP A 43 -25.26 -1.67 5.86
C TRP A 43 -23.89 -2.07 6.39
N TRP A 44 -23.47 -1.57 7.57
CA TRP A 44 -22.20 -1.95 8.17
C TRP A 44 -22.12 -3.44 8.53
N ASP A 45 -23.22 -4.01 9.03
CA ASP A 45 -23.30 -5.45 9.33
C ASP A 45 -23.07 -6.26 8.05
N ASN A 46 -23.73 -5.89 6.96
CA ASN A 46 -23.54 -6.54 5.66
C ASN A 46 -22.11 -6.35 5.13
N TRP A 47 -21.57 -5.15 5.25
CA TRP A 47 -20.22 -4.84 4.77
C TRP A 47 -19.17 -5.69 5.47
N PHE A 48 -19.18 -5.74 6.81
CA PHE A 48 -18.24 -6.57 7.58
C PHE A 48 -18.42 -8.06 7.29
N ASN A 49 -19.63 -8.54 7.12
CA ASN A 49 -19.90 -9.93 6.76
C ASN A 49 -19.35 -10.26 5.37
N HIS A 50 -19.55 -9.39 4.38
CA HIS A 50 -19.01 -9.58 3.03
C HIS A 50 -17.47 -9.53 3.03
N TYR A 51 -16.88 -8.57 3.75
CA TYR A 51 -15.42 -8.49 3.84
C TYR A 51 -14.83 -9.72 4.55
N ARG A 52 -15.48 -10.21 5.60
CA ARG A 52 -15.08 -11.45 6.28
C ARG A 52 -15.08 -12.63 5.32
N ALA A 53 -16.17 -12.86 4.59
CA ALA A 53 -16.27 -13.93 3.60
C ALA A 53 -15.21 -13.78 2.48
N PHE A 54 -14.96 -12.55 2.03
CA PHE A 54 -13.91 -12.23 1.06
C PHE A 54 -12.52 -12.60 1.62
N ALA A 55 -12.18 -12.17 2.83
CA ALA A 55 -10.88 -12.42 3.45
C ALA A 55 -10.63 -13.93 3.65
N VAL A 56 -11.63 -14.66 4.15
CA VAL A 56 -11.55 -16.12 4.35
C VAL A 56 -11.38 -16.86 3.02
N ASN A 57 -12.14 -16.48 1.99
CA ASN A 57 -11.98 -17.09 0.67
C ASN A 57 -10.57 -16.94 0.10
N PHE A 58 -9.93 -15.76 0.33
CA PHE A 58 -8.55 -15.55 -0.12
C PHE A 58 -7.52 -16.23 0.79
N ALA A 59 -7.80 -16.43 2.06
CA ALA A 59 -6.99 -17.26 2.96
C ALA A 59 -6.99 -18.74 2.49
N ASP A 60 -8.15 -19.28 2.16
CA ASP A 60 -8.28 -20.60 1.53
C ASP A 60 -7.54 -20.67 0.18
N MET A 61 -7.63 -19.63 -0.62
CA MET A 61 -6.93 -19.57 -1.91
C MET A 61 -5.41 -19.56 -1.69
N ALA A 62 -4.91 -18.79 -0.73
CA ALA A 62 -3.49 -18.76 -0.37
C ALA A 62 -2.99 -20.14 0.04
N THR A 63 -3.73 -20.83 0.91
CA THR A 63 -3.43 -22.20 1.34
C THR A 63 -3.40 -23.17 0.15
N ARG A 64 -4.42 -23.14 -0.72
CA ARG A 64 -4.50 -24.03 -1.89
C ARG A 64 -3.48 -23.74 -2.98
N SER A 65 -2.96 -22.52 -3.07
CA SER A 65 -1.96 -22.12 -4.06
C SER A 65 -0.53 -22.13 -3.54
N ASP A 66 -0.33 -22.45 -2.26
CA ASP A 66 0.98 -22.42 -1.59
C ASP A 66 1.61 -21.00 -1.58
N ALA A 67 0.80 -19.96 -1.44
CA ALA A 67 1.30 -18.63 -1.17
C ALA A 67 1.81 -18.53 0.27
N GLN A 68 2.88 -17.76 0.49
CA GLN A 68 3.53 -17.67 1.80
C GLN A 68 2.91 -16.64 2.73
N THR A 69 2.21 -15.65 2.21
CA THR A 69 1.68 -14.54 3.00
C THR A 69 0.31 -14.11 2.47
N VAL A 70 -0.57 -13.71 3.37
CA VAL A 70 -1.83 -13.02 3.04
C VAL A 70 -1.76 -11.59 3.57
N ILE A 71 -2.20 -10.63 2.76
CA ILE A 71 -2.27 -9.23 3.15
C ILE A 71 -3.73 -8.80 3.13
N LEU A 72 -4.24 -8.33 4.28
CA LEU A 72 -5.57 -7.76 4.44
C LEU A 72 -5.53 -6.23 4.33
N GLY A 73 -6.67 -5.59 4.16
CA GLY A 73 -6.76 -4.13 4.05
C GLY A 73 -6.50 -3.61 2.65
N GLY A 74 -5.98 -2.39 2.53
CA GLY A 74 -5.72 -1.74 1.24
C GLY A 74 -5.84 -0.22 1.29
N ASP A 75 -5.60 0.47 0.16
CA ASP A 75 -5.68 1.94 0.06
C ASP A 75 -7.08 2.48 0.41
N TRP A 76 -8.10 1.68 0.16
CA TRP A 76 -9.52 2.00 0.33
C TRP A 76 -10.08 1.77 1.74
N ILE A 77 -9.29 1.19 2.66
CA ILE A 77 -9.80 0.61 3.92
C ILE A 77 -10.10 1.64 5.02
N ALA A 78 -9.52 2.84 4.94
CA ALA A 78 -9.57 3.83 6.02
C ALA A 78 -10.96 4.10 6.59
N PRO A 79 -12.05 4.20 5.81
CA PRO A 79 -13.39 4.41 6.35
C PRO A 79 -13.94 3.28 7.21
N ALA A 80 -13.45 2.05 7.04
CA ALA A 80 -13.91 0.88 7.80
C ALA A 80 -13.05 0.57 9.04
N LEU A 81 -11.99 1.33 9.28
CA LEU A 81 -11.16 1.18 10.47
C LEU A 81 -11.83 1.81 11.69
N PRO A 82 -11.46 1.42 12.92
CA PRO A 82 -11.89 2.13 14.13
C PRO A 82 -11.63 3.64 13.99
N ASN A 83 -12.62 4.46 14.32
CA ASN A 83 -12.61 5.92 14.10
C ASN A 83 -12.38 6.33 12.62
N GLY A 84 -12.82 5.49 11.69
CA GLY A 84 -12.61 5.68 10.26
C GLY A 84 -13.15 7.01 9.73
N LYS A 85 -12.45 7.56 8.75
CA LYS A 85 -12.80 8.81 8.08
C LYS A 85 -12.93 8.60 6.58
N LEU A 86 -13.79 9.37 5.95
CA LEU A 86 -13.86 9.51 4.49
C LEU A 86 -12.67 10.32 3.97
N ALA A 87 -12.50 10.36 2.66
CA ALA A 87 -11.42 11.10 2.01
C ALA A 87 -11.44 12.62 2.28
N ASP A 88 -12.61 13.17 2.60
CA ASP A 88 -12.79 14.58 2.99
C ASP A 88 -12.55 14.85 4.48
N GLY A 89 -12.14 13.83 5.25
CA GLY A 89 -11.87 13.91 6.69
C GLY A 89 -13.10 13.75 7.58
N THR A 90 -14.31 13.65 7.01
CA THR A 90 -15.54 13.46 7.81
C THR A 90 -15.59 12.04 8.40
N PRO A 91 -16.16 11.85 9.61
CA PRO A 91 -16.36 10.51 10.17
C PRO A 91 -17.16 9.61 9.23
N SER A 92 -16.71 8.37 9.06
CA SER A 92 -17.39 7.39 8.18
C SER A 92 -18.69 6.85 8.77
N GLY A 93 -18.91 7.01 10.08
CA GLY A 93 -20.00 6.37 10.80
C GLY A 93 -19.79 4.88 11.06
N VAL A 94 -18.53 4.41 11.01
CA VAL A 94 -18.19 3.03 11.34
C VAL A 94 -18.65 2.69 12.76
N PRO A 95 -19.21 1.47 13.01
CA PRO A 95 -19.71 1.08 14.32
C PRO A 95 -18.63 1.12 15.42
N ALA A 96 -19.02 1.42 16.64
CA ALA A 96 -18.12 1.48 17.79
C ALA A 96 -17.41 0.13 18.05
N ASP A 97 -18.00 -0.99 17.63
CA ASP A 97 -17.44 -2.34 17.75
C ASP A 97 -16.57 -2.75 16.53
N ALA A 98 -16.23 -1.82 15.64
CA ALA A 98 -15.41 -2.09 14.45
C ALA A 98 -14.10 -2.80 14.77
N GLU A 99 -13.42 -2.43 15.85
CA GLU A 99 -12.20 -3.11 16.28
C GLU A 99 -12.43 -4.60 16.59
N ALA A 100 -13.48 -4.93 17.33
CA ALA A 100 -13.82 -6.32 17.64
C ALA A 100 -14.17 -7.11 16.37
N ARG A 101 -14.87 -6.49 15.44
CA ARG A 101 -15.18 -7.10 14.13
C ARG A 101 -13.90 -7.40 13.34
N TRP A 102 -12.95 -6.49 13.29
CA TRP A 102 -11.66 -6.70 12.64
C TRP A 102 -10.86 -7.83 13.29
N LEU A 103 -10.78 -7.86 14.63
CA LEU A 103 -10.11 -8.93 15.36
C LEU A 103 -10.72 -10.31 15.06
N THR A 104 -12.07 -10.37 14.97
CA THR A 104 -12.78 -11.60 14.56
C THR A 104 -12.41 -12.03 13.15
N ILE A 105 -12.32 -11.09 12.19
CA ILE A 105 -11.93 -11.40 10.81
C ILE A 105 -10.50 -11.96 10.76
N VAL A 106 -9.55 -11.34 11.46
CA VAL A 106 -8.16 -11.83 11.51
C VAL A 106 -8.10 -13.22 12.13
N ALA A 107 -8.83 -13.45 13.23
CA ALA A 107 -8.87 -14.75 13.89
C ALA A 107 -9.42 -15.85 12.97
N GLU A 108 -10.46 -15.55 12.19
CA GLU A 108 -11.04 -16.49 11.24
C GLU A 108 -10.09 -16.75 10.04
N VAL A 109 -9.46 -15.71 9.49
CA VAL A 109 -8.43 -15.86 8.44
C VAL A 109 -7.32 -16.81 8.89
N ARG A 110 -6.88 -16.72 10.15
CA ARG A 110 -5.86 -17.61 10.73
C ARG A 110 -6.30 -19.06 10.87
N GLN A 111 -7.60 -19.35 10.92
CA GLN A 111 -8.11 -20.74 10.88
C GLN A 111 -7.98 -21.35 9.48
N HIS A 112 -7.94 -20.54 8.43
CA HIS A 112 -7.89 -20.95 7.03
C HIS A 112 -6.49 -20.83 6.40
N PHE A 113 -5.58 -20.05 7.04
CA PHE A 113 -4.22 -19.82 6.55
C PHE A 113 -3.22 -19.81 7.69
N ALA A 114 -2.25 -20.74 7.65
CA ALA A 114 -1.23 -20.88 8.70
C ALA A 114 -0.02 -19.96 8.55
N GLY A 115 0.15 -19.33 7.40
CA GLY A 115 1.27 -18.41 7.13
C GLY A 115 1.05 -17.01 7.71
N PRO A 116 2.05 -16.11 7.55
CA PRO A 116 1.95 -14.74 8.00
C PRO A 116 0.77 -13.97 7.39
N VAL A 117 0.04 -13.25 8.25
CA VAL A 117 -1.06 -12.34 7.87
C VAL A 117 -0.60 -10.91 8.15
N LEU A 118 -0.44 -10.11 7.12
CA LEU A 118 -0.12 -8.69 7.24
C LEU A 118 -1.39 -7.83 7.12
N PHE A 119 -1.33 -6.62 7.65
CA PHE A 119 -2.40 -5.64 7.46
C PHE A 119 -1.88 -4.41 6.72
N ALA A 120 -2.51 -4.10 5.59
CA ALA A 120 -2.17 -2.99 4.73
C ALA A 120 -2.97 -1.74 5.12
N LEU A 121 -2.27 -0.64 5.36
CA LEU A 121 -2.84 0.66 5.71
C LEU A 121 -2.37 1.72 4.72
N PRO A 122 -3.28 2.61 4.24
CA PRO A 122 -2.86 3.77 3.47
C PRO A 122 -2.07 4.74 4.34
N TYR A 123 -1.02 5.32 3.78
CA TYR A 123 -0.21 6.36 4.41
C TYR A 123 -0.03 7.55 3.47
N THR A 124 -0.84 8.58 3.67
CA THR A 124 -0.96 9.76 2.79
C THR A 124 -0.84 11.09 3.55
N ASN A 125 -0.17 11.13 4.69
CA ASN A 125 -0.08 12.29 5.60
C ASN A 125 -1.43 12.73 6.20
N THR A 126 -2.40 11.86 6.25
CA THR A 126 -3.66 12.13 6.97
C THR A 126 -3.54 11.62 8.41
N ASP A 127 -4.25 12.26 9.34
CA ASP A 127 -4.32 11.88 10.77
C ASP A 127 -5.08 10.55 10.97
N VAL A 128 -4.68 9.50 10.26
CA VAL A 128 -5.24 8.17 10.46
C VAL A 128 -4.63 7.61 11.73
N GLN A 129 -5.45 7.48 12.76
CA GLN A 129 -5.05 6.79 13.99
C GLN A 129 -4.87 5.30 13.66
N PRO A 130 -3.66 4.75 13.81
CA PRO A 130 -3.45 3.34 13.49
C PRO A 130 -4.20 2.45 14.50
N PRO A 131 -4.90 1.41 14.05
CA PRO A 131 -5.65 0.50 14.92
C PRO A 131 -4.69 -0.47 15.63
N ILE A 132 -4.10 -0.05 16.73
CA ILE A 132 -3.02 -0.75 17.43
C ILE A 132 -3.37 -2.21 17.78
N SER A 133 -4.57 -2.48 18.31
CA SER A 133 -4.98 -3.84 18.68
C SER A 133 -5.10 -4.74 17.44
N LEU A 134 -5.64 -4.20 16.34
CA LEU A 134 -5.70 -4.91 15.06
C LEU A 134 -4.30 -5.22 14.54
N LEU A 135 -3.39 -4.25 14.55
CA LEU A 135 -2.01 -4.46 14.09
C LEU A 135 -1.26 -5.47 14.97
N LYS A 136 -1.50 -5.50 16.29
CA LYS A 136 -0.95 -6.52 17.19
C LYS A 136 -1.46 -7.93 16.87
N SER A 137 -2.68 -8.07 16.35
CA SER A 137 -3.27 -9.35 15.97
C SER A 137 -2.73 -9.94 14.68
N THR A 138 -2.03 -9.13 13.88
CA THR A 138 -1.38 -9.54 12.62
C THR A 138 0.13 -9.76 12.80
N ASP A 139 0.81 -10.25 11.77
CA ASP A 139 2.24 -10.56 11.81
C ASP A 139 3.12 -9.42 11.28
N GLY A 140 2.52 -8.35 10.77
CA GLY A 140 3.24 -7.17 10.31
C GLY A 140 2.32 -6.11 9.72
N MET A 141 2.87 -4.92 9.57
CA MET A 141 2.24 -3.76 8.94
C MET A 141 2.78 -3.59 7.52
N TYR A 142 1.87 -3.39 6.57
CA TYR A 142 2.22 -3.03 5.20
C TYR A 142 1.70 -1.62 4.92
N LEU A 143 2.60 -0.63 4.94
CA LEU A 143 2.23 0.77 4.77
C LEU A 143 2.21 1.11 3.27
N LEU A 144 1.04 1.44 2.76
CA LEU A 144 0.81 1.83 1.37
C LEU A 144 1.11 3.32 1.23
N TRP A 145 2.35 3.64 0.88
CA TRP A 145 2.92 4.97 1.02
C TRP A 145 2.82 5.79 -0.27
N PHE A 146 2.02 6.84 -0.21
CA PHE A 146 1.96 7.92 -1.21
C PHE A 146 1.82 9.27 -0.51
N ALA A 147 2.62 9.47 0.56
CA ALA A 147 2.63 10.70 1.32
C ALA A 147 3.39 11.81 0.58
N LYS A 148 3.04 13.05 0.88
CA LYS A 148 3.77 14.22 0.43
C LYS A 148 5.19 14.24 1.02
N LEU A 149 6.18 14.47 0.18
CA LEU A 149 7.59 14.54 0.57
C LEU A 149 8.16 15.98 0.46
N THR A 150 7.60 16.80 -0.42
CA THR A 150 8.03 18.18 -0.61
C THR A 150 6.98 19.03 -1.32
N ASP A 151 7.02 20.35 -1.13
CA ASP A 151 6.27 21.34 -1.91
C ASP A 151 7.11 22.00 -3.01
N THR A 152 8.43 21.77 -3.03
CA THR A 152 9.30 22.40 -4.01
C THR A 152 9.18 21.76 -5.39
N ASN A 153 9.31 22.58 -6.43
CA ASN A 153 9.34 22.11 -7.82
C ASN A 153 10.46 22.88 -8.58
N PRO A 154 11.51 22.20 -9.02
CA PRO A 154 11.77 20.77 -8.89
C PRO A 154 11.99 20.35 -7.42
N PRO A 155 11.68 19.09 -7.08
CA PRO A 155 11.89 18.57 -5.74
C PRO A 155 13.39 18.44 -5.41
N ASP A 156 13.77 18.82 -4.20
CA ASP A 156 15.11 18.61 -3.68
C ASP A 156 15.23 17.21 -3.03
N LYS A 157 16.18 16.42 -3.48
CA LYS A 157 16.36 15.05 -2.99
C LYS A 157 16.78 15.00 -1.51
N ALA A 158 17.62 15.92 -1.05
CA ALA A 158 18.05 15.95 0.34
C ALA A 158 16.87 16.32 1.26
N ALA A 159 16.06 17.29 0.85
CA ALA A 159 14.83 17.64 1.56
C ALA A 159 13.83 16.48 1.60
N MET A 160 13.65 15.75 0.50
CA MET A 160 12.79 14.54 0.49
C MET A 160 13.33 13.47 1.44
N THR A 161 14.65 13.21 1.44
CA THR A 161 15.27 12.23 2.36
C THR A 161 15.05 12.63 3.82
N ALA A 162 15.22 13.90 4.15
CA ALA A 162 14.98 14.41 5.50
C ALA A 162 13.50 14.26 5.91
N GLU A 163 12.56 14.60 5.02
CA GLU A 163 11.13 14.48 5.30
C GLU A 163 10.71 13.02 5.47
N ILE A 164 11.18 12.10 4.61
CA ILE A 164 10.93 10.66 4.78
C ILE A 164 11.47 10.19 6.14
N GLY A 165 12.70 10.60 6.51
CA GLY A 165 13.28 10.30 7.80
C GLY A 165 12.42 10.79 8.95
N ARG A 166 11.96 12.04 8.89
CA ARG A 166 11.07 12.63 9.89
C ARG A 166 9.75 11.86 10.01
N LEU A 167 9.10 11.55 8.88
CA LEU A 167 7.84 10.78 8.86
C LEU A 167 8.02 9.37 9.45
N LEU A 168 9.14 8.71 9.14
CA LEU A 168 9.47 7.40 9.71
C LEU A 168 9.65 7.49 11.23
N ASP A 169 10.43 8.46 11.71
CA ASP A 169 10.81 8.55 13.11
C ASP A 169 9.69 9.11 13.99
N GLU A 170 8.92 10.10 13.52
CA GLU A 170 7.88 10.75 14.31
C GLU A 170 6.51 10.08 14.22
N ASN A 171 6.17 9.48 13.06
CA ASN A 171 4.83 8.93 12.84
C ASN A 171 4.80 7.40 12.86
N ILE A 172 5.79 6.74 12.23
CA ILE A 172 5.73 5.27 12.06
C ILE A 172 6.44 4.54 13.20
N PHE A 173 7.60 5.01 13.61
CA PHE A 173 8.37 4.38 14.70
C PHE A 173 7.59 4.27 16.01
N PRO A 174 6.81 5.28 16.48
CA PRO A 174 5.98 5.15 17.67
C PRO A 174 4.93 4.04 17.58
N VAL A 175 4.33 3.85 16.38
CA VAL A 175 3.39 2.76 16.11
C VAL A 175 4.12 1.43 16.14
N HIS A 176 5.24 1.31 15.43
CA HIS A 176 6.08 0.12 15.45
C HIS A 176 6.49 -0.27 16.87
N SER A 177 6.92 0.69 17.69
CA SER A 177 7.32 0.46 19.09
C SER A 177 6.18 -0.08 19.95
N GLN A 178 4.94 0.35 19.71
CA GLN A 178 3.77 -0.14 20.43
C GLN A 178 3.31 -1.52 19.93
N VAL A 179 3.42 -1.76 18.64
CA VAL A 179 2.95 -2.99 17.99
C VAL A 179 3.97 -4.11 18.07
N GLY A 180 5.26 -3.80 17.96
CA GLY A 180 6.36 -4.77 18.02
C GLY A 180 6.39 -5.73 16.82
N LYS A 181 5.87 -5.31 15.66
CA LYS A 181 5.77 -6.15 14.45
C LYS A 181 6.56 -5.56 13.29
N PRO A 182 7.00 -6.39 12.32
CA PRO A 182 7.66 -5.93 11.10
C PRO A 182 6.88 -4.85 10.37
N VAL A 183 7.59 -3.87 9.81
CA VAL A 183 7.05 -2.79 8.98
C VAL A 183 7.60 -2.92 7.56
N ILE A 184 6.70 -3.04 6.59
CA ILE A 184 7.03 -3.07 5.17
C ILE A 184 6.46 -1.81 4.52
N LEU A 185 7.28 -1.12 3.73
CA LEU A 185 6.89 0.10 3.02
C LEU A 185 6.55 -0.24 1.56
N GLY A 186 5.31 -0.02 1.16
CA GLY A 186 4.85 -0.18 -0.22
C GLY A 186 4.76 1.16 -0.92
N LEU A 187 5.75 1.48 -1.75
CA LEU A 187 5.83 2.79 -2.42
C LEU A 187 4.95 2.86 -3.66
N SER A 188 4.11 3.88 -3.74
CA SER A 188 3.14 4.09 -4.83
C SER A 188 3.41 5.36 -5.63
N TYR A 189 4.67 5.75 -5.83
CA TYR A 189 5.02 6.99 -6.52
C TYR A 189 5.12 6.80 -8.04
N PRO A 190 4.18 7.37 -8.82
CA PRO A 190 4.24 7.35 -10.28
C PRO A 190 5.47 8.06 -10.84
N SER A 191 5.92 7.64 -12.04
CA SER A 191 6.95 8.34 -12.80
C SER A 191 6.37 9.58 -13.51
N ALA A 192 5.80 10.47 -12.72
CA ALA A 192 5.06 11.64 -13.18
C ALA A 192 5.45 12.89 -12.38
N SER A 193 5.40 14.04 -13.05
CA SER A 193 5.59 15.33 -12.37
C SER A 193 4.52 15.54 -11.31
N GLY A 194 4.92 16.00 -10.12
CA GLY A 194 4.04 16.18 -8.97
C GLY A 194 3.99 14.98 -8.01
N SER A 195 4.58 13.83 -8.36
CA SER A 195 4.55 12.65 -7.48
C SER A 195 5.15 12.93 -6.09
N ALA A 196 6.23 13.71 -6.00
CA ALA A 196 6.85 14.04 -4.71
C ALA A 196 5.98 14.90 -3.79
N SER A 197 4.99 15.62 -4.34
CA SER A 197 4.04 16.39 -3.53
C SER A 197 2.87 15.56 -3.00
N GLY A 198 2.82 14.24 -3.29
CA GLY A 198 1.68 13.39 -2.95
C GLY A 198 0.38 13.76 -3.69
N CYS A 199 0.49 14.60 -4.72
CA CYS A 199 -0.63 15.10 -5.50
C CYS A 199 -0.29 15.10 -6.99
N LEU A 200 -0.97 14.28 -7.76
CA LEU A 200 -0.90 14.35 -9.22
C LEU A 200 -1.90 15.41 -9.68
N PRO A 201 -1.45 16.50 -10.34
CA PRO A 201 -2.34 17.63 -10.66
C PRO A 201 -3.47 17.19 -11.60
N ARG A 202 -4.71 17.54 -11.22
CA ARG A 202 -5.91 17.26 -12.02
C ARG A 202 -6.30 18.49 -12.83
N PRO A 203 -6.72 18.34 -14.11
CA PRO A 203 -7.37 19.43 -14.83
C PRO A 203 -8.61 19.92 -14.07
N GLY A 204 -8.67 21.24 -13.87
CA GLY A 204 -9.76 21.84 -13.08
C GLY A 204 -9.53 21.89 -11.57
N GLY A 205 -8.35 21.47 -11.09
CA GLY A 205 -7.94 21.55 -9.69
C GLY A 205 -8.09 20.22 -8.93
N GLY A 206 -7.41 20.13 -7.78
CA GLY A 206 -7.34 18.93 -6.97
C GLY A 206 -6.30 17.92 -7.45
N CYS A 207 -6.29 16.75 -6.80
CA CYS A 207 -5.34 15.67 -7.05
C CYS A 207 -6.03 14.46 -7.70
N LEU A 208 -5.35 13.84 -8.65
CA LEU A 208 -5.68 12.49 -9.09
C LEU A 208 -5.08 11.47 -8.11
N ASP A 209 -5.82 10.40 -7.89
CA ASP A 209 -5.27 9.21 -7.26
C ASP A 209 -4.15 8.63 -8.14
N TRP A 210 -3.08 8.11 -7.52
CA TRP A 210 -1.94 7.54 -8.25
C TRP A 210 -2.36 6.35 -9.14
N THR A 211 -3.43 5.65 -8.77
CA THR A 211 -3.98 4.52 -9.54
C THR A 211 -4.60 4.95 -10.87
N ALA A 212 -4.93 6.24 -11.04
CA ALA A 212 -5.40 6.76 -12.31
C ALA A 212 -4.37 6.61 -13.45
N LEU A 213 -3.07 6.49 -13.10
CA LEU A 213 -2.00 6.25 -14.07
C LEU A 213 -1.67 4.75 -14.25
N ASN A 214 -2.31 3.84 -13.51
CA ASN A 214 -2.09 2.41 -13.65
C ASN A 214 -2.69 1.87 -14.95
N ARG A 215 -2.05 0.87 -15.52
CA ARG A 215 -2.59 0.16 -16.71
C ARG A 215 -3.73 -0.78 -16.28
N PRO A 216 -4.74 -0.96 -17.14
CA PRO A 216 -4.89 -0.51 -18.52
C PRO A 216 -5.56 0.87 -18.70
N ASN A 217 -5.50 1.75 -17.72
CA ASN A 217 -6.14 3.06 -17.80
C ASN A 217 -5.63 3.89 -19.01
N PRO A 218 -6.46 4.76 -19.60
CA PRO A 218 -6.06 5.66 -20.66
C PRO A 218 -4.90 6.56 -20.22
N ASP A 219 -4.03 6.95 -21.15
CA ASP A 219 -2.99 7.92 -20.89
C ASP A 219 -3.61 9.29 -20.55
N ILE A 220 -3.16 9.88 -19.45
CA ILE A 220 -3.58 11.22 -19.03
C ILE A 220 -2.55 12.22 -19.56
N THR A 221 -2.86 12.85 -20.67
CA THR A 221 -1.94 13.76 -21.40
C THR A 221 -1.57 15.03 -20.62
N THR A 222 -2.39 15.42 -19.64
CA THR A 222 -2.14 16.57 -18.77
C THR A 222 -1.10 16.29 -17.67
N ILE A 223 -0.73 15.04 -17.45
CA ILE A 223 0.34 14.63 -16.56
C ILE A 223 1.60 14.38 -17.36
N SER A 224 2.68 15.07 -17.03
CA SER A 224 3.97 14.89 -17.67
C SER A 224 4.73 13.70 -17.12
N LEU A 225 5.30 12.87 -17.99
CA LEU A 225 6.25 11.83 -17.62
C LEU A 225 7.47 12.45 -16.95
N ASN A 226 7.90 11.89 -15.81
CA ASN A 226 9.10 12.30 -15.10
C ASN A 226 9.77 11.10 -14.42
N LEU A 227 10.59 10.38 -15.19
CA LEU A 227 11.33 9.21 -14.71
C LEU A 227 12.36 9.58 -13.64
N GLN A 228 12.99 10.76 -13.78
CA GLN A 228 13.98 11.25 -12.82
C GLN A 228 13.34 11.51 -11.44
N GLN A 229 12.14 12.08 -11.40
CA GLN A 229 11.45 12.30 -10.13
C GLN A 229 11.15 10.98 -9.41
N GLN A 230 10.72 9.94 -10.13
CA GLN A 230 10.52 8.61 -9.53
C GLN A 230 11.85 8.06 -9.00
N PHE A 231 12.93 8.14 -9.77
CA PHE A 231 14.26 7.72 -9.35
C PHE A 231 14.70 8.43 -8.06
N ASP A 232 14.59 9.77 -8.02
CA ASP A 232 15.00 10.59 -6.87
C ASP A 232 14.19 10.28 -5.61
N ILE A 233 12.88 10.00 -5.77
CA ILE A 233 12.01 9.56 -4.67
C ILE A 233 12.49 8.22 -4.11
N TYR A 234 12.72 7.22 -4.97
CA TYR A 234 13.19 5.91 -4.52
C TYR A 234 14.57 5.99 -3.88
N ASP A 235 15.50 6.79 -4.43
CA ASP A 235 16.80 7.02 -3.83
C ASP A 235 16.70 7.69 -2.45
N ALA A 236 15.82 8.69 -2.30
CA ALA A 236 15.55 9.33 -1.02
C ALA A 236 15.01 8.33 0.03
N PHE A 237 14.08 7.43 -0.36
CA PHE A 237 13.58 6.38 0.52
C PHE A 237 14.67 5.41 0.95
N LEU A 238 15.46 4.90 0.00
CA LEU A 238 16.51 3.93 0.27
C LEU A 238 17.59 4.51 1.19
N ASN A 239 17.95 5.79 0.99
CA ASN A 239 18.85 6.50 1.91
C ASN A 239 18.21 6.72 3.28
N ALA A 240 16.93 7.09 3.35
CA ALA A 240 16.25 7.32 4.62
C ALA A 240 16.08 6.05 5.45
N ILE A 241 15.79 4.90 4.82
CA ILE A 241 15.66 3.62 5.56
C ILE A 241 17.01 2.97 5.91
N ASN A 242 18.08 3.39 5.25
CA ASN A 242 19.40 2.83 5.52
C ASN A 242 19.81 3.11 6.97
N GLY A 243 20.04 2.04 7.73
CA GLY A 243 20.31 2.13 9.17
C GLY A 243 19.08 2.10 10.09
N ARG A 244 17.86 2.15 9.56
CA ARG A 244 16.62 1.93 10.33
C ARG A 244 16.25 0.45 10.34
N THR A 245 16.93 -0.33 11.18
CA THR A 245 16.79 -1.80 11.24
C THR A 245 15.39 -2.32 11.57
N TRP A 246 14.51 -1.44 12.07
CA TRP A 246 13.11 -1.75 12.33
C TRP A 246 12.21 -1.71 11.07
N VAL A 247 12.68 -1.11 9.97
CA VAL A 247 12.04 -1.23 8.65
C VAL A 247 12.44 -2.57 8.06
N SER A 248 11.49 -3.48 7.93
CA SER A 248 11.73 -4.87 7.58
C SER A 248 11.70 -5.13 6.07
N GLY A 249 11.24 -4.17 5.28
CA GLY A 249 11.20 -4.32 3.83
C GLY A 249 10.67 -3.11 3.09
N ILE A 250 10.97 -3.08 1.79
CA ILE A 250 10.45 -2.10 0.84
C ILE A 250 9.90 -2.84 -0.39
N VAL A 251 8.78 -2.37 -0.91
CA VAL A 251 8.10 -2.90 -2.09
C VAL A 251 7.79 -1.76 -3.03
N SER A 252 8.18 -1.88 -4.29
CA SER A 252 7.65 -1.03 -5.35
C SER A 252 6.28 -1.54 -5.77
N ARG A 253 5.27 -0.69 -5.70
CA ARG A 253 3.90 -1.06 -6.06
C ARG A 253 3.67 -0.89 -7.56
N GLY A 254 3.05 -1.90 -8.16
CA GLY A 254 2.83 -1.99 -9.59
C GLY A 254 4.00 -2.64 -10.34
N TYR A 255 3.66 -3.60 -11.18
CA TYR A 255 4.56 -4.21 -12.15
C TYR A 255 3.76 -4.48 -13.42
N PHE A 256 4.05 -3.75 -14.48
CA PHE A 256 3.30 -3.80 -15.74
C PHE A 256 4.19 -4.24 -16.89
N PRO A 257 4.19 -5.53 -17.27
CA PRO A 257 4.81 -6.00 -18.48
C PRO A 257 3.88 -5.78 -19.70
N PRO A 258 4.42 -5.52 -20.90
CA PRO A 258 5.80 -5.16 -21.18
C PRO A 258 6.14 -3.74 -20.73
N ALA A 259 7.43 -3.46 -20.53
CA ALA A 259 7.90 -2.09 -20.31
C ALA A 259 7.47 -1.16 -21.46
N ALA A 260 7.02 0.04 -21.13
CA ALA A 260 6.62 1.03 -22.11
C ALA A 260 7.36 2.35 -21.88
N LEU A 261 7.83 2.97 -22.97
CA LEU A 261 8.65 4.20 -22.95
C LEU A 261 7.95 5.38 -22.27
N GLN A 262 6.62 5.44 -22.29
CA GLN A 262 5.83 6.54 -21.74
C GLN A 262 4.94 6.09 -20.56
N ASP A 263 5.37 5.06 -19.86
CA ASP A 263 4.64 4.59 -18.67
C ASP A 263 4.81 5.56 -17.50
N LYS A 264 3.75 6.29 -17.18
CA LYS A 264 3.68 7.24 -16.06
C LYS A 264 3.29 6.60 -14.73
N SER A 265 2.99 5.29 -14.70
CA SER A 265 2.51 4.59 -13.51
C SER A 265 3.54 4.49 -12.38
N ALA A 266 3.11 3.99 -11.23
CA ALA A 266 4.00 3.68 -10.11
C ALA A 266 4.93 2.48 -10.38
N SER A 267 4.67 1.67 -11.42
CA SER A 267 5.57 0.59 -11.83
C SER A 267 6.99 1.10 -12.08
N VAL A 268 7.97 0.41 -11.53
CA VAL A 268 9.39 0.69 -11.78
C VAL A 268 9.94 -0.15 -12.95
N HIS A 269 9.18 -1.10 -13.47
CA HIS A 269 9.62 -2.01 -14.53
C HIS A 269 10.04 -1.27 -15.80
N GLY A 270 11.29 -1.49 -16.23
CA GLY A 270 11.87 -0.83 -17.39
C GLY A 270 12.19 0.67 -17.19
N LYS A 271 12.27 1.13 -15.96
CA LYS A 271 12.58 2.52 -15.60
C LYS A 271 13.83 2.61 -14.74
N PRO A 272 14.52 3.76 -14.67
CA PRO A 272 15.76 3.94 -13.88
C PRO A 272 15.63 3.56 -12.39
N ALA A 273 14.43 3.73 -11.80
CA ALA A 273 14.18 3.32 -10.43
C ALA A 273 14.32 1.81 -10.20
N ALA A 274 14.13 0.96 -11.23
CA ALA A 274 14.38 -0.48 -11.12
C ALA A 274 15.86 -0.80 -10.95
N ASP A 275 16.74 -0.12 -11.71
CA ASP A 275 18.20 -0.30 -11.60
C ASP A 275 18.70 0.11 -10.21
N LEU A 276 18.12 1.18 -9.67
CA LEU A 276 18.41 1.63 -8.31
C LEU A 276 18.02 0.58 -7.26
N LEU A 277 16.84 -0.03 -7.38
CA LEU A 277 16.39 -1.10 -6.48
C LEU A 277 17.29 -2.34 -6.62
N TRP A 278 17.67 -2.69 -7.84
CA TRP A 278 18.60 -3.79 -8.11
C TRP A 278 19.97 -3.57 -7.44
N PHE A 279 20.47 -2.33 -7.41
CA PHE A 279 21.70 -1.95 -6.72
C PHE A 279 21.57 -2.03 -5.19
N TRP A 280 20.42 -1.56 -4.63
CA TRP A 280 20.24 -1.43 -3.19
C TRP A 280 19.81 -2.72 -2.48
N PHE A 281 18.96 -3.54 -3.09
CA PHE A 281 18.40 -4.73 -2.43
C PHE A 281 19.48 -5.71 -1.92
N PRO A 282 20.51 -6.05 -2.67
CA PRO A 282 21.58 -6.91 -2.13
C PRO A 282 22.31 -6.29 -0.93
N ARG A 283 22.43 -4.95 -0.90
CA ARG A 283 23.09 -4.23 0.19
C ARG A 283 22.23 -4.20 1.45
N LEU A 284 20.94 -3.93 1.32
CA LEU A 284 20.00 -3.98 2.44
C LEU A 284 19.89 -5.39 3.04
N LEU A 285 20.08 -6.42 2.24
CA LEU A 285 20.10 -7.82 2.69
C LEU A 285 21.49 -8.26 3.25
N GLY A 286 22.49 -7.37 3.25
CA GLY A 286 23.83 -7.69 3.72
C GLY A 286 24.64 -8.61 2.78
N ASN A 287 24.18 -8.84 1.56
CA ASN A 287 24.80 -9.72 0.57
C ASN A 287 25.99 -9.06 -0.17
N VAL A 288 26.13 -7.74 -0.08
CA VAL A 288 27.22 -6.94 -0.67
C VAL A 288 27.57 -5.82 0.31
N LYS A 289 28.88 -5.60 0.53
CA LYS A 289 29.40 -4.48 1.35
C LYS A 289 29.49 -3.21 0.51
#